data_292a5fde2b11b37428902e0bbea5dcdc
#
_entry.id   292a5fde2b11b37428902e0bbea5dcdc
#
_cell.length_a   1.000
_cell.length_b   1.000
_cell.length_c   1.000
_cell.angle_alpha   90.00
_cell.angle_beta   90.00
_cell.angle_gamma   90.00
#
_symmetry.space_group_name_H-M   'P 1'
#
loop_
_entity.id
_entity.type
_entity.pdbx_description
1 polymer ?
#
loop_
_entity_poly.entity_id
_entity_poly.type
_entity_poly.pdbx_seq_one_letter_code
_entity_poly.pdbx_strand_id
1 'polypeptide(L)'
;MLLAAAAVFIGSQLCRHCHAEVFDAYARTPMARSSGRVDAVPAAQFTAAGHRYQIADRTLRFDGGSSTIDYFIGSNAAGRTYLRERDGYLFELPVTWYAQKQAWDASPGYEKDSEVRLTRAVEPSCLQCHASRVRPVRGTQNRYGDPPFLENGVSCERCHGPGSEHASDPATNRMVNPAKLDAERRDAVCSQCHLTGEARIERPGRTFAEYRAGDRLSDVATYFVSKLGRRDLKVTSHVEKLAGSACKTAAGDKLWCGTCHETHTNTDKTQQACLGCHTVAHRQQERCATCHMPRTRAVDANHGVMTDHSIPRTGRGGAAPDLKTLVPFLGTGDDRALGLAYAEMGDRRAKEFLLRAAPQDWPVRLRLAVLEPDAARAAQLYESVLRDNPFEPVALVNLGTHLARLGRYTEAGQLWDRALLTNPALEEAVLNLAQIRSPKDARVLLSRYLELNPVSRKARAALAKLGQ
;
A
#
# COMPACT_ATOMS: atom_id res chain seq x y z
N MET A 1 -15.92 -29.61 24.38
CA MET A 1 -15.93 -28.74 23.19
C MET A 1 -14.53 -28.75 22.59
N LEU A 2 -14.31 -29.50 21.52
CA LEU A 2 -13.09 -29.38 20.71
C LEU A 2 -13.11 -27.99 20.09
N LEU A 3 -12.17 -27.13 20.47
CA LEU A 3 -11.89 -25.90 19.76
C LEU A 3 -11.52 -26.31 18.35
N ALA A 4 -12.37 -26.05 17.37
CA ALA A 4 -11.99 -26.18 15.97
C ALA A 4 -10.73 -25.32 15.75
N ALA A 5 -9.65 -25.96 15.37
CA ALA A 5 -8.41 -25.25 15.04
C ALA A 5 -8.75 -24.28 13.90
N ALA A 6 -8.42 -22.99 14.06
CA ALA A 6 -8.66 -22.01 13.02
C ALA A 6 -7.91 -22.44 11.74
N ALA A 7 -8.59 -22.39 10.59
CA ALA A 7 -7.99 -22.73 9.30
C ALA A 7 -6.73 -21.90 9.04
N VAL A 8 -5.66 -22.56 8.60
CA VAL A 8 -4.31 -21.99 8.46
C VAL A 8 -3.92 -21.89 6.96
N PHE A 9 -3.19 -20.86 6.60
CA PHE A 9 -2.59 -20.72 5.28
C PHE A 9 -1.45 -21.74 5.10
N ILE A 10 -1.53 -22.58 4.06
CA ILE A 10 -0.60 -23.69 3.80
C ILE A 10 0.39 -23.40 2.66
N GLY A 11 0.08 -22.42 1.81
CA GLY A 11 0.90 -22.02 0.67
C GLY A 11 0.53 -22.71 -0.63
N SER A 12 0.66 -21.94 -1.72
CA SER A 12 0.22 -22.35 -3.07
C SER A 12 0.91 -23.59 -3.61
N GLN A 13 2.13 -23.92 -3.15
CA GLN A 13 2.84 -25.13 -3.59
C GLN A 13 2.11 -26.41 -3.19
N LEU A 14 1.44 -26.43 -2.04
CA LEU A 14 0.61 -27.59 -1.65
C LEU A 14 -0.61 -27.74 -2.56
N CYS A 15 -1.20 -26.65 -3.04
CA CYS A 15 -2.32 -26.68 -3.98
C CYS A 15 -1.92 -27.35 -5.32
N ARG A 16 -0.67 -27.17 -5.75
CA ARG A 16 -0.14 -27.72 -6.99
C ARG A 16 -0.24 -29.24 -7.07
N HIS A 17 -0.15 -29.96 -5.95
CA HIS A 17 -0.19 -31.42 -5.94
C HIS A 17 -1.50 -31.97 -6.54
N CYS A 18 -2.62 -31.28 -6.36
CA CYS A 18 -3.91 -31.68 -6.88
C CYS A 18 -4.40 -30.77 -8.03
N HIS A 19 -3.92 -29.52 -8.12
CA HIS A 19 -4.35 -28.50 -9.06
C HIS A 19 -3.22 -28.02 -9.98
N ALA A 20 -2.37 -28.94 -10.47
CA ALA A 20 -1.15 -28.61 -11.20
C ALA A 20 -1.38 -27.71 -12.42
N GLU A 21 -2.36 -28.01 -13.26
CA GLU A 21 -2.66 -27.21 -14.47
C GLU A 21 -3.08 -25.77 -14.14
N VAL A 22 -3.96 -25.59 -13.14
CA VAL A 22 -4.41 -24.28 -12.69
C VAL A 22 -3.26 -23.52 -12.06
N PHE A 23 -2.44 -24.20 -11.22
CA PHE A 23 -1.26 -23.60 -10.59
C PHE A 23 -0.27 -23.11 -11.64
N ASP A 24 0.10 -23.96 -12.60
CA ASP A 24 1.12 -23.63 -13.62
C ASP A 24 0.61 -22.50 -14.56
N ALA A 25 -0.68 -22.46 -14.85
CA ALA A 25 -1.29 -21.35 -15.59
C ALA A 25 -1.25 -20.04 -14.77
N TYR A 26 -1.68 -20.10 -13.51
CA TYR A 26 -1.72 -18.93 -12.62
C TYR A 26 -0.34 -18.36 -12.32
N ALA A 27 0.68 -19.21 -12.13
CA ALA A 27 2.06 -18.80 -11.86
C ALA A 27 2.65 -17.88 -12.95
N ARG A 28 2.06 -17.88 -14.15
CA ARG A 28 2.45 -16.99 -15.25
C ARG A 28 1.75 -15.64 -15.25
N THR A 29 0.72 -15.47 -14.42
CA THR A 29 -0.07 -14.24 -14.36
C THR A 29 0.70 -13.07 -13.73
N PRO A 30 0.35 -11.82 -14.05
CA PRO A 30 0.91 -10.65 -13.38
C PRO A 30 0.68 -10.65 -11.87
N MET A 31 -0.46 -11.12 -11.38
CA MET A 31 -0.76 -11.20 -9.95
C MET A 31 0.18 -12.14 -9.21
N ALA A 32 0.42 -13.34 -9.74
CA ALA A 32 1.34 -14.30 -9.13
C ALA A 32 2.81 -13.81 -9.11
N ARG A 33 3.16 -12.85 -9.96
CA ARG A 33 4.51 -12.29 -10.11
C ARG A 33 4.67 -10.89 -9.57
N SER A 34 3.74 -10.43 -8.72
CA SER A 34 3.69 -9.04 -8.26
C SER A 34 4.69 -8.72 -7.14
N SER A 35 5.45 -9.67 -6.63
CA SER A 35 6.58 -9.44 -5.74
C SER A 35 7.57 -10.61 -5.79
N GLY A 36 8.77 -10.40 -5.28
CA GLY A 36 9.78 -11.44 -5.16
C GLY A 36 11.12 -10.93 -4.66
N ARG A 37 12.02 -11.85 -4.38
CA ARG A 37 13.44 -11.58 -4.20
C ARG A 37 14.06 -11.23 -5.55
N VAL A 38 15.05 -10.37 -5.54
CA VAL A 38 15.77 -9.99 -6.77
C VAL A 38 16.99 -10.90 -6.93
N ASP A 39 17.00 -11.71 -7.98
CA ASP A 39 18.16 -12.53 -8.34
C ASP A 39 19.12 -11.73 -9.22
N ALA A 40 18.59 -10.97 -10.19
CA ALA A 40 19.36 -10.12 -11.07
C ALA A 40 18.56 -8.87 -11.48
N VAL A 41 19.28 -7.79 -11.75
CA VAL A 41 18.73 -6.57 -12.38
C VAL A 41 19.62 -6.22 -13.56
N PRO A 42 19.07 -5.94 -14.74
CA PRO A 42 19.87 -5.49 -15.88
C PRO A 42 20.69 -4.25 -15.53
N ALA A 43 21.94 -4.23 -15.93
CA ALA A 43 22.80 -3.07 -15.77
C ALA A 43 22.22 -1.87 -16.53
N ALA A 44 22.23 -0.70 -15.90
CA ALA A 44 21.63 0.51 -16.47
C ALA A 44 22.33 1.76 -15.95
N GLN A 45 22.30 2.82 -16.77
CA GLN A 45 22.65 4.19 -16.39
C GLN A 45 21.54 5.11 -16.87
N PHE A 46 21.02 5.95 -15.97
CA PHE A 46 19.89 6.83 -16.27
C PHE A 46 19.82 8.02 -15.32
N THR A 47 18.98 8.97 -15.65
CA THR A 47 18.64 10.12 -14.78
C THR A 47 17.15 10.06 -14.45
N ALA A 48 16.81 10.23 -13.17
CA ALA A 48 15.43 10.29 -12.71
C ALA A 48 15.31 11.34 -11.59
N ALA A 49 14.24 12.13 -11.56
CA ALA A 49 14.03 13.24 -10.63
C ALA A 49 15.26 14.16 -10.45
N GLY A 50 16.04 14.37 -11.51
CA GLY A 50 17.25 15.21 -11.49
C GLY A 50 18.50 14.54 -10.91
N HIS A 51 18.44 13.28 -10.48
CA HIS A 51 19.56 12.52 -9.93
C HIS A 51 20.08 11.49 -10.94
N ARG A 52 21.40 11.28 -10.96
CA ARG A 52 22.05 10.23 -11.77
C ARG A 52 22.10 8.93 -11.01
N TYR A 53 21.73 7.85 -11.71
CA TYR A 53 21.73 6.48 -11.16
C TYR A 53 22.50 5.53 -12.07
N GLN A 54 23.15 4.55 -11.43
CA GLN A 54 23.75 3.41 -12.10
C GLN A 54 23.33 2.12 -11.36
N ILE A 55 22.88 1.12 -12.11
CA ILE A 55 22.61 -0.21 -11.61
C ILE A 55 23.65 -1.17 -12.14
N ALA A 56 24.31 -1.92 -11.25
CA ALA A 56 25.19 -3.03 -11.57
C ALA A 56 25.16 -4.02 -10.41
N ASP A 57 25.12 -5.31 -10.70
CA ASP A 57 25.19 -6.41 -9.71
C ASP A 57 24.26 -6.23 -8.51
N ARG A 58 22.99 -5.91 -8.74
CA ARG A 58 21.98 -5.62 -7.71
C ARG A 58 22.37 -4.47 -6.78
N THR A 59 23.21 -3.56 -7.25
CA THR A 59 23.60 -2.36 -6.53
C THR A 59 23.10 -1.14 -7.30
N LEU A 60 22.32 -0.30 -6.63
CA LEU A 60 21.96 1.03 -7.09
C LEU A 60 23.01 2.04 -6.57
N ARG A 61 23.74 2.67 -7.48
CA ARG A 61 24.68 3.77 -7.18
C ARG A 61 24.05 5.10 -7.58
N PHE A 62 24.32 6.14 -6.81
CA PHE A 62 23.83 7.49 -7.04
C PHE A 62 24.80 8.52 -6.45
N ASP A 63 24.64 9.81 -6.76
CA ASP A 63 25.50 10.85 -6.22
C ASP A 63 25.41 10.87 -4.67
N GLY A 64 26.49 10.48 -4.02
CA GLY A 64 26.63 10.48 -2.55
C GLY A 64 26.39 9.14 -1.86
N GLY A 65 26.14 8.03 -2.60
CA GLY A 65 26.00 6.72 -1.96
C GLY A 65 25.62 5.56 -2.87
N SER A 66 25.31 4.46 -2.25
CA SER A 66 24.81 3.26 -2.91
C SER A 66 23.83 2.50 -2.02
N SER A 67 23.07 1.60 -2.60
CA SER A 67 22.15 0.70 -1.92
C SER A 67 22.06 -0.65 -2.62
N THR A 68 21.85 -1.72 -1.87
CA THR A 68 21.45 -3.02 -2.42
C THR A 68 20.04 -2.97 -2.98
N ILE A 69 19.75 -3.87 -3.92
CA ILE A 69 18.42 -4.13 -4.46
C ILE A 69 18.08 -5.57 -4.06
N ASP A 70 17.20 -5.74 -3.07
CA ASP A 70 16.97 -7.04 -2.44
C ASP A 70 15.65 -7.68 -2.85
N TYR A 71 14.59 -6.88 -2.94
CA TYR A 71 13.25 -7.31 -3.31
C TYR A 71 12.62 -6.36 -4.34
N PHE A 72 11.49 -6.79 -4.89
CA PHE A 72 10.67 -5.95 -5.76
C PHE A 72 9.18 -6.11 -5.44
N ILE A 73 8.41 -5.10 -5.81
CA ILE A 73 6.96 -5.11 -5.92
C ILE A 73 6.54 -4.62 -7.30
N GLY A 74 5.41 -5.13 -7.81
CA GLY A 74 4.95 -4.89 -9.18
C GLY A 74 5.32 -6.01 -10.14
N SER A 75 4.34 -6.43 -10.94
CA SER A 75 4.40 -7.60 -11.82
C SER A 75 5.25 -7.43 -13.07
N ASN A 76 5.77 -6.23 -13.32
CA ASN A 76 6.37 -5.80 -14.59
C ASN A 76 5.38 -5.68 -15.77
N ALA A 77 4.08 -5.77 -15.55
CA ALA A 77 3.09 -5.48 -16.59
C ALA A 77 2.98 -3.96 -16.86
N ALA A 78 2.98 -3.16 -15.79
CA ALA A 78 3.07 -1.71 -15.85
C ALA A 78 4.45 -1.21 -15.40
N GLY A 79 4.92 -1.71 -14.26
CA GLY A 79 6.21 -1.37 -13.70
C GLY A 79 6.64 -2.34 -12.59
N ARG A 80 7.85 -2.12 -12.12
CA ARG A 80 8.47 -2.84 -11.00
C ARG A 80 9.28 -1.87 -10.16
N THR A 81 8.85 -1.67 -8.92
CA THR A 81 9.55 -0.87 -7.91
C THR A 81 10.43 -1.78 -7.06
N TYR A 82 11.58 -1.29 -6.69
CA TYR A 82 12.56 -2.07 -5.97
C TYR A 82 12.65 -1.68 -4.51
N LEU A 83 13.01 -2.66 -3.68
CA LEU A 83 13.11 -2.52 -2.23
C LEU A 83 14.50 -2.96 -1.78
N ARG A 84 14.96 -2.33 -0.71
CA ARG A 84 16.14 -2.79 0.03
C ARG A 84 15.74 -3.27 1.42
N GLU A 85 16.51 -4.18 1.95
CA GLU A 85 16.41 -4.67 3.32
C GLU A 85 17.63 -4.22 4.13
N ARG A 86 17.41 -3.79 5.38
CA ARG A 86 18.44 -3.50 6.37
C ARG A 86 17.97 -3.93 7.75
N ASP A 87 18.65 -4.90 8.35
CA ASP A 87 18.34 -5.43 9.69
C ASP A 87 16.88 -5.88 9.85
N GLY A 88 16.31 -6.44 8.79
CA GLY A 88 14.90 -6.84 8.69
C GLY A 88 13.93 -5.71 8.33
N TYR A 89 14.37 -4.45 8.24
CA TYR A 89 13.54 -3.33 7.81
C TYR A 89 13.55 -3.17 6.30
N LEU A 90 12.36 -3.07 5.69
CA LEU A 90 12.20 -2.84 4.26
C LEU A 90 11.98 -1.36 3.95
N PHE A 91 12.73 -0.88 2.96
CA PHE A 91 12.59 0.48 2.43
C PHE A 91 12.44 0.46 0.92
N GLU A 92 11.60 1.34 0.39
CA GLU A 92 11.44 1.54 -1.04
C GLU A 92 12.64 2.31 -1.61
N LEU A 93 13.13 1.86 -2.75
CA LEU A 93 14.15 2.55 -3.51
C LEU A 93 13.53 3.63 -4.42
N PRO A 94 14.26 4.73 -4.70
CA PRO A 94 13.73 5.87 -5.44
C PRO A 94 13.55 5.62 -6.94
N VAL A 95 13.75 4.41 -7.42
CA VAL A 95 13.73 4.08 -8.85
C VAL A 95 12.83 2.89 -9.16
N THR A 96 12.08 3.01 -10.25
CA THR A 96 11.14 2.02 -10.80
C THR A 96 11.48 1.76 -12.26
N TRP A 97 11.44 0.50 -12.65
CA TRP A 97 11.42 0.11 -14.06
C TRP A 97 9.98 0.19 -14.58
N TYR A 98 9.74 1.02 -15.59
CA TYR A 98 8.44 1.18 -16.24
C TYR A 98 8.39 0.38 -17.54
N ALA A 99 7.80 -0.81 -17.49
CA ALA A 99 7.82 -1.78 -18.58
C ALA A 99 7.16 -1.26 -19.87
N GLN A 100 6.11 -0.46 -19.74
CA GLN A 100 5.41 0.11 -20.92
C GLN A 100 6.24 1.14 -21.66
N LYS A 101 7.18 1.80 -21.00
CA LYS A 101 8.14 2.74 -21.59
C LYS A 101 9.51 2.12 -21.89
N GLN A 102 9.76 0.93 -21.37
CA GLN A 102 11.10 0.31 -21.40
C GLN A 102 12.17 1.25 -20.82
N ALA A 103 11.85 1.92 -19.71
CA ALA A 103 12.71 2.94 -19.13
C ALA A 103 12.68 2.90 -17.60
N TRP A 104 13.80 3.27 -17.01
CA TRP A 104 13.92 3.58 -15.59
C TRP A 104 13.51 5.03 -15.35
N ASP A 105 12.76 5.25 -14.27
CA ASP A 105 12.45 6.60 -13.78
C ASP A 105 12.20 6.57 -12.27
N ALA A 106 11.89 7.75 -11.69
CA ALA A 106 11.56 7.88 -10.28
C ALA A 106 10.39 6.97 -9.88
N SER A 107 10.50 6.34 -8.72
CA SER A 107 9.39 5.61 -8.12
C SER A 107 8.23 6.55 -7.79
N PRO A 108 6.98 6.06 -7.78
CA PRO A 108 5.83 6.88 -7.45
C PRO A 108 6.01 7.60 -6.10
N GLY A 109 5.85 8.93 -6.11
CA GLY A 109 6.04 9.78 -4.93
C GLY A 109 7.48 10.28 -4.68
N TYR A 110 8.42 9.95 -5.58
CA TYR A 110 9.81 10.48 -5.55
C TYR A 110 10.09 11.54 -6.61
N GLU A 111 9.14 11.85 -7.47
CA GLU A 111 9.34 12.68 -8.66
C GLU A 111 9.77 14.11 -8.35
N LYS A 112 9.46 14.58 -7.16
CA LYS A 112 9.75 15.95 -6.69
C LYS A 112 10.82 16.01 -5.60
N ASP A 113 11.43 14.88 -5.25
CA ASP A 113 12.44 14.84 -4.20
C ASP A 113 13.71 15.55 -4.66
N SER A 114 14.11 16.58 -3.94
CA SER A 114 15.35 17.33 -4.18
C SER A 114 16.60 16.57 -3.74
N GLU A 115 16.46 15.50 -2.99
CA GLU A 115 17.50 14.60 -2.52
C GLU A 115 17.11 13.15 -2.74
N VAL A 116 18.08 12.29 -2.98
CA VAL A 116 17.84 10.84 -3.05
C VAL A 116 17.40 10.35 -1.66
N ARG A 117 16.17 9.89 -1.53
CA ARG A 117 15.62 9.40 -0.28
C ARG A 117 15.61 7.86 -0.25
N LEU A 118 16.21 7.28 0.78
CA LEU A 118 16.27 5.83 0.97
C LEU A 118 15.49 5.34 2.22
N THR A 119 14.69 6.20 2.80
CA THR A 119 14.07 6.00 4.13
C THR A 119 12.56 5.81 4.08
N ARG A 120 11.98 5.66 2.87
CA ARG A 120 10.56 5.40 2.75
C ARG A 120 10.24 3.98 3.21
N ALA A 121 9.60 3.87 4.37
CA ALA A 121 9.21 2.60 4.95
C ALA A 121 8.22 1.85 4.05
N VAL A 122 8.46 0.56 3.83
CA VAL A 122 7.49 -0.34 3.19
C VAL A 122 6.63 -0.96 4.29
N GLU A 123 5.46 -0.42 4.48
CA GLU A 123 4.52 -0.89 5.50
C GLU A 123 3.82 -2.19 5.09
N PRO A 124 3.26 -2.97 6.06
CA PRO A 124 2.50 -4.17 5.76
C PRO A 124 1.34 -3.93 4.78
N SER A 125 0.73 -2.74 4.81
CA SER A 125 -0.34 -2.33 3.88
C SER A 125 0.08 -2.34 2.41
N CYS A 126 1.34 -2.01 2.10
CA CYS A 126 1.89 -2.09 0.74
C CYS A 126 2.00 -3.55 0.27
N LEU A 127 2.53 -4.42 1.14
CA LEU A 127 2.76 -5.82 0.81
C LEU A 127 1.47 -6.64 0.72
N GLN A 128 0.39 -6.20 1.36
CA GLN A 128 -0.90 -6.90 1.31
C GLN A 128 -1.47 -7.05 -0.10
N CYS A 129 -1.18 -6.10 -1.01
CA CYS A 129 -1.62 -6.16 -2.41
C CYS A 129 -0.58 -6.80 -3.33
N HIS A 130 0.68 -6.91 -2.89
CA HIS A 130 1.79 -7.32 -3.74
C HIS A 130 2.40 -8.67 -3.36
N ALA A 131 2.23 -9.13 -2.12
CA ALA A 131 2.81 -10.36 -1.60
C ALA A 131 1.80 -11.17 -0.79
N SER A 132 2.12 -12.41 -0.50
CA SER A 132 1.29 -13.27 0.34
C SER A 132 2.07 -13.84 1.51
N ARG A 133 1.36 -14.15 2.60
CA ARG A 133 1.96 -14.64 3.85
C ARG A 133 3.07 -13.71 4.36
N VAL A 134 2.77 -12.41 4.39
CA VAL A 134 3.66 -11.36 4.89
C VAL A 134 3.93 -11.58 6.38
N ARG A 135 5.16 -11.34 6.83
CA ARG A 135 5.63 -11.63 8.20
C ARG A 135 6.05 -10.35 8.95
N PRO A 136 5.12 -9.42 9.23
CA PRO A 136 5.46 -8.20 9.95
C PRO A 136 5.88 -8.51 11.39
N VAL A 137 6.89 -7.81 11.88
CA VAL A 137 7.31 -7.87 13.28
C VAL A 137 6.45 -6.89 14.08
N ARG A 138 5.73 -7.40 15.08
CA ARG A 138 4.84 -6.59 15.92
C ARG A 138 5.61 -5.44 16.59
N GLY A 139 4.99 -4.28 16.65
CA GLY A 139 5.59 -3.09 17.27
C GLY A 139 6.60 -2.37 16.39
N THR A 140 6.68 -2.72 15.12
CA THR A 140 7.53 -2.03 14.14
C THR A 140 6.69 -1.56 12.95
N GLN A 141 7.13 -0.51 12.28
CA GLN A 141 6.44 0.04 11.12
C GLN A 141 6.71 -0.78 9.85
N ASN A 142 7.96 -1.21 9.66
CA ASN A 142 8.40 -1.83 8.42
C ASN A 142 9.48 -2.92 8.62
N ARG A 143 9.50 -3.55 9.79
CA ARG A 143 10.37 -4.71 10.06
C ARG A 143 9.62 -6.00 9.80
N TYR A 144 10.32 -6.98 9.23
CA TYR A 144 9.76 -8.26 8.83
C TYR A 144 10.66 -9.41 9.29
N GLY A 145 10.08 -10.63 9.32
CA GLY A 145 10.86 -11.85 9.42
C GLY A 145 11.69 -12.08 8.14
N ASP A 146 12.65 -12.99 8.21
CA ASP A 146 13.44 -13.40 7.05
C ASP A 146 12.91 -14.77 6.52
N PRO A 147 12.40 -14.83 5.30
CA PRO A 147 12.12 -13.76 4.35
C PRO A 147 10.89 -12.90 4.78
N PRO A 148 10.70 -11.69 4.26
CA PRO A 148 9.63 -10.78 4.66
C PRO A 148 8.22 -11.27 4.28
N PHE A 149 8.12 -12.13 3.29
CA PHE A 149 6.91 -12.83 2.87
C PHE A 149 7.29 -14.25 2.41
N LEU A 150 6.38 -15.21 2.66
CA LEU A 150 6.64 -16.62 2.38
C LEU A 150 6.22 -17.03 0.96
N GLU A 151 5.44 -16.19 0.28
CA GLU A 151 5.02 -16.42 -1.09
C GLU A 151 5.14 -15.13 -1.91
N ASN A 152 5.75 -15.28 -3.07
CA ASN A 152 5.84 -14.21 -4.06
C ASN A 152 4.46 -13.94 -4.66
N GLY A 153 4.17 -12.67 -4.90
CA GLY A 153 2.92 -12.26 -5.52
C GLY A 153 1.66 -12.59 -4.71
N VAL A 154 0.54 -12.56 -5.40
CA VAL A 154 -0.77 -12.92 -4.85
C VAL A 154 -0.94 -14.44 -4.94
N SER A 155 -1.10 -15.11 -3.81
CA SER A 155 -1.25 -16.58 -3.73
C SER A 155 -2.69 -17.04 -3.95
N CYS A 156 -2.88 -18.35 -4.16
CA CYS A 156 -4.19 -18.98 -4.27
C CYS A 156 -5.10 -18.62 -3.09
N GLU A 157 -4.55 -18.68 -1.88
CA GLU A 157 -5.28 -18.46 -0.64
C GLU A 157 -5.71 -16.99 -0.41
N ARG A 158 -5.17 -16.03 -1.17
CA ARG A 158 -5.66 -14.63 -1.12
C ARG A 158 -7.06 -14.49 -1.70
N CYS A 159 -7.42 -15.38 -2.64
CA CYS A 159 -8.73 -15.39 -3.30
C CYS A 159 -9.64 -16.52 -2.82
N HIS A 160 -9.05 -17.62 -2.31
CA HIS A 160 -9.78 -18.83 -1.92
C HIS A 160 -9.83 -19.08 -0.41
N GLY A 161 -9.16 -18.24 0.41
CA GLY A 161 -9.08 -18.43 1.85
C GLY A 161 -8.06 -19.50 2.27
N PRO A 162 -7.90 -19.74 3.59
CA PRO A 162 -6.94 -20.71 4.13
C PRO A 162 -7.25 -22.14 3.70
N GLY A 163 -6.21 -22.89 3.28
CA GLY A 163 -6.34 -24.20 2.64
C GLY A 163 -6.18 -25.41 3.54
N SER A 164 -5.83 -25.27 4.83
CA SER A 164 -5.46 -26.40 5.68
C SER A 164 -6.57 -27.45 5.84
N GLU A 165 -7.81 -27.02 6.03
CA GLU A 165 -8.96 -27.94 6.18
C GLU A 165 -9.27 -28.66 4.86
N HIS A 166 -9.24 -27.92 3.74
CA HIS A 166 -9.42 -28.50 2.42
C HIS A 166 -8.33 -29.51 2.08
N ALA A 167 -7.07 -29.21 2.38
CA ALA A 167 -5.96 -30.11 2.11
C ALA A 167 -6.03 -31.41 2.95
N SER A 168 -6.60 -31.35 4.15
CA SER A 168 -6.78 -32.52 5.02
C SER A 168 -7.95 -33.41 4.59
N ASP A 169 -9.05 -32.81 4.12
CA ASP A 169 -10.25 -33.49 3.63
C ASP A 169 -10.94 -32.69 2.51
N PRO A 170 -10.51 -32.88 1.26
CA PRO A 170 -11.04 -32.17 0.11
C PRO A 170 -12.51 -32.47 -0.23
N ALA A 171 -13.02 -33.61 0.21
CA ALA A 171 -14.39 -34.03 -0.06
C ALA A 171 -15.40 -33.23 0.75
N THR A 172 -15.08 -32.99 2.02
CA THR A 172 -15.98 -32.35 2.99
C THR A 172 -15.71 -30.84 3.08
N ASN A 173 -14.43 -30.42 3.11
CA ASN A 173 -14.04 -29.04 3.31
C ASN A 173 -13.77 -28.35 1.93
N ARG A 174 -14.65 -27.48 1.51
CA ARG A 174 -14.51 -26.74 0.25
C ARG A 174 -13.90 -25.37 0.49
N MET A 175 -12.92 -25.01 -0.36
CA MET A 175 -12.39 -23.65 -0.43
C MET A 175 -13.46 -22.66 -0.89
N VAL A 176 -13.29 -21.39 -0.50
CA VAL A 176 -14.09 -20.30 -1.05
C VAL A 176 -13.93 -20.26 -2.58
N ASN A 177 -15.05 -20.24 -3.30
CA ASN A 177 -15.09 -19.99 -4.73
C ASN A 177 -15.74 -18.61 -4.94
N PRO A 178 -14.98 -17.57 -5.32
CA PRO A 178 -15.51 -16.22 -5.47
C PRO A 178 -16.74 -16.15 -6.38
N ALA A 179 -16.78 -16.91 -7.46
CA ALA A 179 -17.92 -16.93 -8.39
C ALA A 179 -19.23 -17.46 -7.78
N LYS A 180 -19.17 -18.14 -6.63
CA LYS A 180 -20.34 -18.70 -5.93
C LYS A 180 -20.79 -17.87 -4.73
N LEU A 181 -20.08 -16.79 -4.41
CA LEU A 181 -20.43 -15.86 -3.35
C LEU A 181 -21.54 -14.89 -3.81
N ASP A 182 -22.21 -14.27 -2.85
CA ASP A 182 -23.03 -13.09 -3.15
C ASP A 182 -22.16 -11.96 -3.74
N ALA A 183 -22.79 -11.00 -4.40
CA ALA A 183 -22.09 -9.97 -5.16
C ALA A 183 -21.10 -9.16 -4.30
N GLU A 184 -21.50 -8.81 -3.08
CA GLU A 184 -20.67 -8.01 -2.17
C GLU A 184 -19.38 -8.76 -1.79
N ARG A 185 -19.50 -10.02 -1.35
CA ARG A 185 -18.33 -10.83 -0.95
C ARG A 185 -17.49 -11.25 -2.14
N ARG A 186 -18.13 -11.55 -3.29
CA ARG A 186 -17.44 -11.86 -4.54
C ARG A 186 -16.57 -10.69 -5.01
N ASP A 187 -17.17 -9.50 -5.09
CA ASP A 187 -16.49 -8.30 -5.57
C ASP A 187 -15.42 -7.82 -4.56
N ALA A 188 -15.60 -8.10 -3.25
CA ALA A 188 -14.62 -7.83 -2.19
C ALA A 188 -13.27 -8.53 -2.43
N VAL A 189 -13.27 -9.74 -3.01
CA VAL A 189 -12.03 -10.47 -3.34
C VAL A 189 -11.15 -9.70 -4.32
N CYS A 190 -11.73 -9.01 -5.29
CA CYS A 190 -10.98 -8.17 -6.22
C CYS A 190 -10.69 -6.79 -5.62
N SER A 191 -11.68 -6.23 -4.92
CA SER A 191 -11.65 -4.89 -4.35
C SER A 191 -10.56 -4.71 -3.29
N GLN A 192 -10.16 -5.77 -2.58
CA GLN A 192 -9.08 -5.70 -1.60
C GLN A 192 -7.77 -5.13 -2.17
N CYS A 193 -7.54 -5.26 -3.49
CA CYS A 193 -6.34 -4.76 -4.17
C CYS A 193 -6.66 -3.79 -5.33
N HIS A 194 -7.85 -3.87 -5.94
CA HIS A 194 -8.22 -3.11 -7.13
C HIS A 194 -9.22 -1.97 -6.87
N LEU A 195 -9.48 -1.64 -5.60
CA LEU A 195 -10.22 -0.47 -5.14
C LEU A 195 -9.24 0.46 -4.41
N THR A 196 -9.02 1.65 -4.93
CA THR A 196 -8.14 2.66 -4.28
C THR A 196 -8.95 3.70 -3.54
N GLY A 197 -9.95 4.29 -4.17
CA GLY A 197 -10.66 5.46 -3.64
C GLY A 197 -9.76 6.67 -3.46
N GLU A 198 -10.18 7.60 -2.60
CA GLU A 198 -9.40 8.74 -2.13
C GLU A 198 -8.77 8.45 -0.76
N ALA A 199 -9.46 7.69 0.08
CA ALA A 199 -8.97 7.22 1.37
C ALA A 199 -9.55 5.85 1.72
N ARG A 200 -8.78 5.04 2.45
CA ARG A 200 -9.20 3.77 3.04
C ARG A 200 -8.98 3.82 4.54
N ILE A 201 -10.06 3.80 5.30
CA ILE A 201 -10.04 3.92 6.76
C ILE A 201 -10.44 2.61 7.39
N GLU A 202 -9.54 2.03 8.17
CA GLU A 202 -9.82 0.82 8.95
C GLU A 202 -10.90 1.08 10.00
N ARG A 203 -11.77 0.10 10.20
CA ARG A 203 -12.83 0.19 11.22
C ARG A 203 -12.24 0.10 12.63
N PRO A 204 -12.95 0.62 13.65
CA PRO A 204 -12.48 0.54 15.02
C PRO A 204 -12.13 -0.90 15.44
N GLY A 205 -10.91 -1.08 15.95
CA GLY A 205 -10.43 -2.38 16.40
C GLY A 205 -10.17 -3.42 15.31
N ARG A 206 -10.24 -3.02 14.04
CA ARG A 206 -9.95 -3.90 12.89
C ARG A 206 -8.70 -3.45 12.16
N THR A 207 -8.09 -4.38 11.45
CA THR A 207 -7.01 -4.09 10.50
C THR A 207 -7.33 -4.71 9.14
N PHE A 208 -6.85 -4.10 8.10
CA PHE A 208 -7.04 -4.62 6.73
C PHE A 208 -6.39 -6.00 6.55
N ALA A 209 -5.37 -6.33 7.33
CA ALA A 209 -4.72 -7.64 7.34
C ALA A 209 -5.66 -8.78 7.81
N GLU A 210 -6.75 -8.47 8.47
CA GLU A 210 -7.75 -9.46 8.94
C GLU A 210 -8.69 -9.92 7.84
N TYR A 211 -8.81 -9.16 6.73
CA TYR A 211 -9.69 -9.54 5.63
C TYR A 211 -9.32 -10.94 5.08
N ARG A 212 -10.33 -11.76 4.91
CA ARG A 212 -10.23 -13.09 4.28
C ARG A 212 -11.23 -13.20 3.13
N ALA A 213 -10.87 -13.97 2.10
CA ALA A 213 -11.79 -14.24 1.00
C ALA A 213 -13.09 -14.86 1.55
N GLY A 214 -14.21 -14.31 1.12
CA GLY A 214 -15.54 -14.65 1.63
C GLY A 214 -16.08 -13.70 2.70
N ASP A 215 -15.25 -12.83 3.27
CA ASP A 215 -15.70 -11.74 4.14
C ASP A 215 -16.21 -10.56 3.32
N ARG A 216 -16.94 -9.66 3.99
CA ARG A 216 -17.24 -8.33 3.45
C ARG A 216 -16.06 -7.41 3.72
N LEU A 217 -15.56 -6.74 2.69
CA LEU A 217 -14.49 -5.78 2.86
C LEU A 217 -14.92 -4.57 3.71
N SER A 218 -16.21 -4.26 3.70
CA SER A 218 -16.84 -3.25 4.56
C SER A 218 -16.77 -3.56 6.06
N ASP A 219 -16.53 -4.82 6.46
CA ASP A 219 -16.38 -5.21 7.87
C ASP A 219 -15.00 -4.83 8.42
N VAL A 220 -14.02 -4.57 7.57
CA VAL A 220 -12.65 -4.22 7.97
C VAL A 220 -12.27 -2.78 7.64
N ALA A 221 -12.82 -2.20 6.56
CA ALA A 221 -12.49 -0.84 6.16
C ALA A 221 -13.65 -0.11 5.47
N THR A 222 -13.65 1.22 5.60
CA THR A 222 -14.48 2.13 4.80
C THR A 222 -13.61 2.75 3.71
N TYR A 223 -14.12 2.77 2.47
CA TYR A 223 -13.47 3.43 1.34
C TYR A 223 -14.25 4.66 0.93
N PHE A 224 -13.55 5.74 0.70
CA PHE A 224 -14.12 7.00 0.26
C PHE A 224 -13.71 7.32 -1.17
N VAL A 225 -14.66 7.89 -1.91
CA VAL A 225 -14.44 8.45 -3.24
C VAL A 225 -14.89 9.92 -3.28
N SER A 226 -14.44 10.68 -4.26
CA SER A 226 -14.95 12.02 -4.53
C SER A 226 -16.41 11.96 -4.98
N LYS A 227 -17.25 12.85 -4.49
CA LYS A 227 -18.73 12.90 -4.74
C LYS A 227 -19.09 12.91 -6.23
N LEU A 228 -18.32 13.59 -7.06
CA LEU A 228 -18.60 13.72 -8.51
C LEU A 228 -17.78 12.76 -9.37
N GLY A 229 -17.12 11.77 -8.75
CA GLY A 229 -16.24 10.85 -9.45
C GLY A 229 -14.97 11.56 -9.98
N ARG A 230 -13.84 10.90 -9.92
CA ARG A 230 -12.60 11.41 -10.49
C ARG A 230 -12.50 11.04 -11.96
N ARG A 231 -12.15 11.98 -12.83
CA ARG A 231 -11.70 11.68 -14.19
C ARG A 231 -10.35 10.97 -14.16
N ASP A 232 -9.55 11.27 -13.15
CA ASP A 232 -8.22 10.75 -13.01
C ASP A 232 -8.26 9.24 -12.74
N LEU A 233 -7.47 8.51 -13.49
CA LEU A 233 -7.28 7.08 -13.34
C LEU A 233 -6.09 6.86 -12.40
N LYS A 234 -6.28 6.08 -11.34
CA LYS A 234 -5.20 5.55 -10.50
C LYS A 234 -4.85 4.14 -10.96
N VAL A 235 -3.65 3.67 -10.63
CA VAL A 235 -3.16 2.33 -11.02
C VAL A 235 -4.12 1.22 -10.60
N THR A 236 -4.82 1.36 -9.49
CA THR A 236 -5.72 0.34 -8.94
C THR A 236 -7.18 0.80 -8.82
N SER A 237 -7.61 1.84 -9.57
CA SER A 237 -8.97 2.39 -9.50
C SER A 237 -10.00 1.65 -10.37
N HIS A 238 -9.83 0.34 -10.56
CA HIS A 238 -10.68 -0.42 -11.49
C HIS A 238 -12.12 -0.56 -11.00
N VAL A 239 -12.30 -0.81 -9.69
CA VAL A 239 -13.61 -1.11 -9.08
C VAL A 239 -14.51 0.11 -9.08
N GLU A 240 -14.03 1.25 -8.57
CA GLU A 240 -14.80 2.49 -8.54
C GLU A 240 -15.08 3.04 -9.95
N LYS A 241 -14.19 2.81 -10.91
CA LYS A 241 -14.43 3.18 -12.32
C LYS A 241 -15.51 2.30 -12.94
N LEU A 242 -15.43 0.98 -12.75
CA LEU A 242 -16.45 0.06 -13.24
C LEU A 242 -17.82 0.35 -12.63
N ALA A 243 -17.86 0.60 -11.31
CA ALA A 243 -19.11 0.94 -10.60
C ALA A 243 -19.81 2.17 -11.17
N GLY A 244 -19.04 3.16 -11.65
CA GLY A 244 -19.57 4.36 -12.31
C GLY A 244 -19.94 4.16 -13.79
N SER A 245 -19.72 2.98 -14.38
CA SER A 245 -20.03 2.72 -15.78
C SER A 245 -21.53 2.49 -16.01
N ALA A 246 -22.01 2.91 -17.19
CA ALA A 246 -23.39 2.62 -17.61
C ALA A 246 -23.65 1.12 -17.71
N CYS A 247 -22.64 0.32 -18.10
CA CYS A 247 -22.72 -1.13 -18.17
C CYS A 247 -23.00 -1.75 -16.80
N LYS A 248 -22.24 -1.36 -15.75
CA LYS A 248 -22.45 -1.86 -14.38
C LYS A 248 -23.78 -1.40 -13.82
N THR A 249 -24.17 -0.15 -14.08
CA THR A 249 -25.47 0.39 -13.64
C THR A 249 -26.64 -0.41 -14.25
N ALA A 250 -26.57 -0.77 -15.54
CA ALA A 250 -27.61 -1.51 -16.22
C ALA A 250 -27.62 -3.02 -15.87
N ALA A 251 -26.45 -3.63 -15.76
CA ALA A 251 -26.33 -5.06 -15.54
C ALA A 251 -26.38 -5.46 -14.05
N GLY A 252 -26.16 -4.50 -13.13
CA GLY A 252 -26.12 -4.76 -11.69
C GLY A 252 -25.07 -5.81 -11.33
N ASP A 253 -25.46 -6.75 -10.49
CA ASP A 253 -24.58 -7.81 -9.99
C ASP A 253 -24.18 -8.87 -11.03
N LYS A 254 -24.81 -8.88 -12.19
CA LYS A 254 -24.44 -9.78 -13.29
C LYS A 254 -23.11 -9.40 -13.93
N LEU A 255 -22.75 -8.12 -13.92
CA LEU A 255 -21.45 -7.64 -14.41
C LEU A 255 -20.46 -7.50 -13.26
N TRP A 256 -19.39 -8.29 -13.28
CA TRP A 256 -18.30 -8.28 -12.31
C TRP A 256 -16.95 -8.55 -12.98
N CYS A 257 -15.86 -8.55 -12.25
CA CYS A 257 -14.52 -8.70 -12.82
C CYS A 257 -14.36 -9.98 -13.64
N GLY A 258 -14.87 -11.12 -13.15
CA GLY A 258 -14.81 -12.42 -13.84
C GLY A 258 -15.67 -12.51 -15.10
N THR A 259 -16.55 -11.54 -15.38
CA THR A 259 -17.28 -11.46 -16.66
C THR A 259 -16.31 -11.21 -17.82
N CYS A 260 -15.30 -10.38 -17.61
CA CYS A 260 -14.33 -9.97 -18.63
C CYS A 260 -12.94 -10.62 -18.43
N HIS A 261 -12.57 -11.00 -17.21
CA HIS A 261 -11.25 -11.53 -16.87
C HIS A 261 -11.29 -12.99 -16.45
N GLU A 262 -10.39 -13.79 -17.00
CA GLU A 262 -10.07 -15.12 -16.49
C GLU A 262 -8.87 -15.02 -15.56
N THR A 263 -9.10 -15.06 -14.26
CA THR A 263 -8.07 -14.75 -13.26
C THR A 263 -6.95 -15.76 -13.16
N HIS A 264 -7.19 -17.03 -13.52
CA HIS A 264 -6.17 -18.09 -13.45
C HIS A 264 -5.23 -18.11 -14.66
N THR A 265 -5.66 -17.59 -15.81
CA THR A 265 -4.86 -17.59 -17.04
C THR A 265 -4.51 -16.21 -17.54
N ASN A 266 -5.08 -15.16 -16.92
CA ASN A 266 -5.01 -13.78 -17.40
C ASN A 266 -5.55 -13.60 -18.84
N THR A 267 -6.46 -14.49 -19.27
CA THR A 267 -7.11 -14.38 -20.57
C THR A 267 -8.14 -13.25 -20.54
N ASP A 268 -8.10 -12.39 -21.55
CA ASP A 268 -9.05 -11.31 -21.73
C ASP A 268 -10.28 -11.81 -22.51
N LYS A 269 -11.44 -11.78 -21.86
CA LYS A 269 -12.74 -12.12 -22.42
C LYS A 269 -13.60 -10.89 -22.72
N THR A 270 -13.03 -9.69 -22.64
CA THR A 270 -13.77 -8.42 -22.74
C THR A 270 -14.60 -8.32 -24.01
N GLN A 271 -14.03 -8.73 -25.15
CA GLN A 271 -14.76 -8.70 -26.42
C GLN A 271 -16.02 -9.58 -26.39
N GLN A 272 -15.89 -10.81 -25.89
CA GLN A 272 -17.02 -11.75 -25.78
C GLN A 272 -18.08 -11.23 -24.79
N ALA A 273 -17.63 -10.66 -23.66
CA ALA A 273 -18.53 -10.05 -22.68
C ALA A 273 -19.34 -8.89 -23.26
N CYS A 274 -18.71 -8.02 -24.05
CA CYS A 274 -19.40 -6.94 -24.76
C CYS A 274 -20.46 -7.48 -25.74
N LEU A 275 -20.09 -8.44 -26.58
CA LEU A 275 -21.00 -9.04 -27.59
C LEU A 275 -22.13 -9.88 -26.97
N GLY A 276 -21.95 -10.35 -25.72
CA GLY A 276 -23.02 -11.04 -24.99
C GLY A 276 -24.20 -10.12 -24.60
N CYS A 277 -23.99 -8.81 -24.57
CA CYS A 277 -25.03 -7.83 -24.25
C CYS A 277 -25.34 -6.88 -25.41
N HIS A 278 -24.38 -6.61 -26.31
CA HIS A 278 -24.54 -5.67 -27.42
C HIS A 278 -24.66 -6.39 -28.75
N THR A 279 -25.81 -6.28 -29.35
CA THR A 279 -26.13 -6.87 -30.69
C THR A 279 -25.86 -5.88 -31.82
N VAL A 280 -25.66 -4.62 -31.54
CA VAL A 280 -25.50 -3.56 -32.56
C VAL A 280 -24.05 -3.50 -33.03
N ALA A 281 -23.88 -3.81 -34.30
CA ALA A 281 -22.63 -3.68 -34.99
C ALA A 281 -22.40 -2.25 -35.47
N HIS A 282 -21.36 -1.59 -35.02
CA HIS A 282 -20.75 -0.49 -35.73
C HIS A 282 -19.42 -0.95 -36.38
N ARG A 283 -18.85 -0.14 -37.27
CA ARG A 283 -17.80 -0.52 -38.25
C ARG A 283 -16.55 -1.26 -37.78
N GLN A 284 -16.34 -1.44 -36.45
CA GLN A 284 -15.14 -2.11 -35.89
C GLN A 284 -15.53 -3.06 -34.77
N GLN A 285 -16.28 -4.11 -35.07
CA GLN A 285 -16.80 -5.09 -34.11
C GLN A 285 -15.72 -5.82 -33.28
N GLU A 286 -14.51 -5.92 -33.78
CA GLU A 286 -13.46 -6.75 -33.18
C GLU A 286 -12.61 -6.05 -32.09
N ARG A 287 -12.88 -4.78 -31.78
CA ARG A 287 -12.06 -3.98 -30.88
C ARG A 287 -12.85 -3.07 -29.93
N CYS A 288 -13.93 -3.58 -29.34
CA CYS A 288 -14.77 -2.78 -28.43
C CYS A 288 -13.97 -2.07 -27.33
N ALA A 289 -13.10 -2.80 -26.65
CA ALA A 289 -12.28 -2.26 -25.57
C ALA A 289 -11.31 -1.15 -26.03
N THR A 290 -10.82 -1.19 -27.27
CA THR A 290 -9.88 -0.16 -27.77
C THR A 290 -10.49 1.25 -27.75
N CYS A 291 -11.79 1.35 -28.04
CA CYS A 291 -12.52 2.62 -28.06
C CYS A 291 -13.27 2.90 -26.75
N HIS A 292 -13.90 1.86 -26.17
CA HIS A 292 -14.76 1.99 -25.00
C HIS A 292 -14.04 1.80 -23.66
N MET A 293 -12.81 1.32 -23.68
CA MET A 293 -11.93 1.21 -22.50
C MET A 293 -10.54 1.78 -22.82
N PRO A 294 -10.46 3.07 -23.11
CA PRO A 294 -9.22 3.67 -23.57
C PRO A 294 -8.11 3.52 -22.51
N ARG A 295 -6.90 3.35 -22.99
CA ARG A 295 -5.73 3.36 -22.11
C ARG A 295 -5.36 4.80 -21.79
N THR A 296 -5.41 5.14 -20.51
CA THR A 296 -5.20 6.50 -20.00
C THR A 296 -4.07 6.49 -18.97
N ARG A 297 -3.31 7.59 -18.91
CA ARG A 297 -2.24 7.76 -17.92
C ARG A 297 -2.81 7.77 -16.50
N ALA A 298 -2.23 6.98 -15.61
CA ALA A 298 -2.52 7.02 -14.19
C ALA A 298 -1.90 8.28 -13.55
N VAL A 299 -2.59 8.88 -12.57
CA VAL A 299 -2.12 10.11 -11.92
C VAL A 299 -1.19 9.84 -10.74
N ASP A 300 -1.20 8.63 -10.23
CA ASP A 300 -0.40 8.17 -9.08
C ASP A 300 0.83 7.34 -9.49
N ALA A 301 1.11 7.24 -10.80
CA ALA A 301 2.32 6.62 -11.32
C ALA A 301 2.76 7.31 -12.61
N ASN A 302 3.94 7.89 -12.62
CA ASN A 302 4.45 8.78 -13.69
C ASN A 302 4.31 8.22 -15.12
N HIS A 303 4.50 6.92 -15.29
CA HIS A 303 4.48 6.28 -16.59
C HIS A 303 3.47 5.12 -16.65
N GLY A 304 2.60 5.05 -15.65
CA GLY A 304 1.51 4.06 -15.62
C GLY A 304 0.43 4.42 -16.63
N VAL A 305 0.16 3.54 -17.57
CA VAL A 305 -0.98 3.63 -18.48
C VAL A 305 -1.90 2.46 -18.19
N MET A 306 -3.12 2.78 -17.74
CA MET A 306 -4.11 1.80 -17.30
C MET A 306 -5.36 1.85 -18.19
N THR A 307 -6.05 0.75 -18.26
CA THR A 307 -7.34 0.66 -18.97
C THR A 307 -8.43 1.34 -18.16
N ASP A 308 -9.18 2.25 -18.76
CA ASP A 308 -10.29 2.93 -18.10
C ASP A 308 -11.53 2.03 -18.03
N HIS A 309 -11.87 1.58 -16.83
CA HIS A 309 -13.03 0.73 -16.56
C HIS A 309 -14.35 1.51 -16.45
N SER A 310 -14.35 2.83 -16.65
CA SER A 310 -15.60 3.63 -16.70
C SER A 310 -16.43 3.36 -17.98
N ILE A 311 -15.85 2.73 -18.97
CA ILE A 311 -16.48 2.32 -20.24
C ILE A 311 -17.26 3.47 -20.89
N PRO A 312 -16.60 4.58 -21.25
CA PRO A 312 -17.28 5.77 -21.76
C PRO A 312 -17.89 5.52 -23.15
N ARG A 313 -19.08 6.09 -23.42
CA ARG A 313 -19.73 5.98 -24.73
C ARG A 313 -18.96 6.65 -25.86
N THR A 314 -18.23 7.73 -25.58
CA THR A 314 -17.63 8.62 -26.60
C THR A 314 -16.14 8.87 -26.40
N GLY A 315 -15.43 8.09 -25.65
CA GLY A 315 -14.00 8.29 -25.37
C GLY A 315 -13.63 9.63 -24.66
N ARG A 316 -14.61 10.50 -24.42
CA ARG A 316 -14.44 11.76 -23.69
C ARG A 316 -15.08 11.66 -22.32
N GLY A 317 -14.27 11.79 -21.30
CA GLY A 317 -14.74 11.72 -19.90
C GLY A 317 -15.69 12.85 -19.49
N GLY A 318 -16.51 12.60 -18.49
CA GLY A 318 -17.50 13.51 -17.91
C GLY A 318 -16.95 14.79 -17.23
N ALA A 319 -17.76 15.53 -16.45
CA ALA A 319 -17.45 16.82 -15.82
C ALA A 319 -16.22 16.79 -14.89
N ALA A 320 -15.60 17.95 -14.66
CA ALA A 320 -14.50 18.07 -13.70
C ALA A 320 -14.94 17.63 -12.29
N PRO A 321 -14.12 16.90 -11.55
CA PRO A 321 -14.48 16.38 -10.23
C PRO A 321 -14.56 17.52 -9.20
N ASP A 322 -15.52 17.42 -8.28
CA ASP A 322 -15.42 18.10 -6.99
C ASP A 322 -14.56 17.26 -6.06
N LEU A 323 -13.27 17.56 -6.02
CA LEU A 323 -12.30 16.89 -5.16
C LEU A 323 -12.49 17.16 -3.67
N LYS A 324 -13.44 18.04 -3.34
CA LYS A 324 -13.59 18.56 -1.98
C LYS A 324 -14.55 17.76 -1.11
N THR A 325 -15.46 16.96 -1.70
CA THR A 325 -16.46 16.23 -0.92
C THR A 325 -16.25 14.73 -1.05
N LEU A 326 -15.92 14.09 0.08
CA LEU A 326 -15.84 12.65 0.18
C LEU A 326 -17.20 12.03 0.42
N VAL A 327 -17.49 10.93 -0.25
CA VAL A 327 -18.64 10.06 0.02
C VAL A 327 -18.16 8.62 0.21
N PRO A 328 -18.80 7.82 1.09
CA PRO A 328 -18.45 6.43 1.23
C PRO A 328 -18.81 5.68 -0.06
N PHE A 329 -17.86 4.94 -0.60
CA PHE A 329 -18.05 4.00 -1.69
C PHE A 329 -18.36 2.61 -1.16
N LEU A 330 -17.67 2.24 -0.08
CA LEU A 330 -17.85 0.98 0.64
C LEU A 330 -17.76 1.25 2.15
N GLY A 331 -18.64 0.63 2.93
CA GLY A 331 -18.71 0.85 4.37
C GLY A 331 -19.56 2.08 4.74
N THR A 332 -19.43 2.55 5.98
CA THR A 332 -20.21 3.68 6.52
C THR A 332 -19.38 4.95 6.65
N GLY A 333 -19.92 6.06 6.19
CA GLY A 333 -19.27 7.39 6.28
C GLY A 333 -19.63 8.13 7.57
N ASP A 334 -19.31 7.55 8.73
CA ASP A 334 -19.47 8.20 10.02
C ASP A 334 -18.43 9.31 10.25
N ASP A 335 -18.62 10.14 11.28
CA ASP A 335 -17.72 11.26 11.58
C ASP A 335 -16.28 10.80 11.86
N ARG A 336 -16.08 9.60 12.45
CA ARG A 336 -14.74 9.02 12.65
C ARG A 336 -14.05 8.74 11.32
N ALA A 337 -14.70 8.01 10.46
CA ALA A 337 -14.14 7.61 9.17
C ALA A 337 -13.90 8.82 8.26
N LEU A 338 -14.86 9.77 8.19
CA LEU A 338 -14.71 11.01 7.44
C LEU A 338 -13.56 11.88 7.99
N GLY A 339 -13.48 12.03 9.31
CA GLY A 339 -12.43 12.81 9.94
C GLY A 339 -11.03 12.26 9.64
N LEU A 340 -10.85 10.94 9.74
CA LEU A 340 -9.60 10.28 9.41
C LEU A 340 -9.29 10.39 7.90
N ALA A 341 -10.28 10.23 7.03
CA ALA A 341 -10.10 10.37 5.58
C ALA A 341 -9.68 11.78 5.17
N TYR A 342 -10.32 12.80 5.72
CA TYR A 342 -9.91 14.19 5.49
C TYR A 342 -8.51 14.48 6.06
N ALA A 343 -8.14 13.88 7.20
CA ALA A 343 -6.81 14.03 7.76
C ALA A 343 -5.72 13.41 6.86
N GLU A 344 -5.98 12.26 6.24
CA GLU A 344 -5.07 11.66 5.25
C GLU A 344 -4.86 12.54 4.01
N MET A 345 -5.90 13.27 3.62
CA MET A 345 -5.84 14.23 2.50
C MET A 345 -5.24 15.58 2.88
N GLY A 346 -4.89 15.81 4.14
CA GLY A 346 -4.41 17.11 4.64
C GLY A 346 -5.50 18.19 4.63
N ASP A 347 -6.78 17.82 4.63
CA ASP A 347 -7.91 18.75 4.60
C ASP A 347 -8.28 19.19 6.01
N ARG A 348 -8.38 20.51 6.22
CA ARG A 348 -8.68 21.11 7.54
C ARG A 348 -10.08 20.76 8.09
N ARG A 349 -11.02 20.30 7.29
CA ARG A 349 -12.31 19.76 7.74
C ARG A 349 -12.15 18.56 8.66
N ALA A 350 -11.00 17.86 8.58
CA ALA A 350 -10.69 16.74 9.45
C ALA A 350 -10.97 17.04 10.92
N LYS A 351 -10.53 18.21 11.43
CA LYS A 351 -10.67 18.56 12.86
C LYS A 351 -12.13 18.58 13.31
N GLU A 352 -13.03 19.11 12.50
CA GLU A 352 -14.47 19.18 12.82
C GLU A 352 -15.08 17.78 12.97
N PHE A 353 -14.83 16.89 12.01
CA PHE A 353 -15.32 15.53 12.06
C PHE A 353 -14.68 14.72 13.18
N LEU A 354 -13.37 14.84 13.40
CA LEU A 354 -12.68 14.13 14.47
C LEU A 354 -13.15 14.53 15.87
N LEU A 355 -13.54 15.79 16.08
CA LEU A 355 -14.09 16.24 17.36
C LEU A 355 -15.46 15.63 17.65
N ARG A 356 -16.27 15.32 16.63
CA ARG A 356 -17.58 14.65 16.76
C ARG A 356 -17.48 13.13 16.74
N ALA A 357 -16.31 12.59 16.40
CA ALA A 357 -16.10 11.16 16.20
C ALA A 357 -16.43 10.34 17.46
N ALA A 358 -17.09 9.21 17.24
CA ALA A 358 -17.32 8.19 18.25
C ALA A 358 -17.13 6.80 17.59
N PRO A 359 -16.24 5.96 18.11
CA PRO A 359 -15.36 6.20 19.25
C PRO A 359 -14.17 7.12 18.91
N GLN A 360 -13.65 7.81 19.92
CA GLN A 360 -12.36 8.50 19.82
C GLN A 360 -11.22 7.52 20.16
N ASP A 361 -11.03 6.52 19.31
CA ASP A 361 -9.96 5.55 19.43
C ASP A 361 -8.58 6.18 19.13
N TRP A 362 -7.50 5.42 19.29
CA TRP A 362 -6.15 5.97 19.17
C TRP A 362 -5.85 6.63 17.81
N PRO A 363 -6.36 6.17 16.64
CA PRO A 363 -6.12 6.88 15.38
C PRO A 363 -6.76 8.28 15.35
N VAL A 364 -7.98 8.42 15.91
CA VAL A 364 -8.66 9.72 16.03
C VAL A 364 -7.87 10.65 16.94
N ARG A 365 -7.47 10.17 18.13
CA ARG A 365 -6.68 10.97 19.09
C ARG A 365 -5.31 11.36 18.53
N LEU A 366 -4.66 10.48 17.75
CA LEU A 366 -3.41 10.80 17.06
C LEU A 366 -3.58 11.99 16.10
N ARG A 367 -4.62 11.97 15.28
CA ARG A 367 -4.88 13.07 14.33
C ARG A 367 -5.28 14.36 15.05
N LEU A 368 -6.08 14.26 16.13
CA LEU A 368 -6.38 15.42 16.98
C LEU A 368 -5.12 15.99 17.62
N ALA A 369 -4.21 15.15 18.13
CA ALA A 369 -2.94 15.59 18.70
C ALA A 369 -2.07 16.35 17.68
N VAL A 370 -1.99 15.86 16.45
CA VAL A 370 -1.25 16.53 15.35
C VAL A 370 -1.86 17.90 15.00
N LEU A 371 -3.19 18.04 15.11
CA LEU A 371 -3.92 19.26 14.78
C LEU A 371 -4.10 20.22 15.98
N GLU A 372 -3.65 19.82 17.17
CA GLU A 372 -3.80 20.61 18.41
C GLU A 372 -2.68 21.66 18.53
N PRO A 373 -3.02 22.97 18.56
CA PRO A 373 -2.04 24.02 18.67
C PRO A 373 -1.44 24.16 20.09
N ASP A 374 -2.22 23.77 21.13
CA ASP A 374 -1.72 23.78 22.51
C ASP A 374 -0.82 22.57 22.77
N ALA A 375 0.45 22.83 23.04
CA ALA A 375 1.46 21.79 23.19
C ALA A 375 1.20 20.85 24.40
N ALA A 376 0.62 21.36 25.49
CA ALA A 376 0.33 20.54 26.67
C ALA A 376 -0.86 19.60 26.39
N ARG A 377 -1.89 20.10 25.73
CA ARG A 377 -3.03 19.27 25.27
C ARG A 377 -2.61 18.24 24.23
N ALA A 378 -1.77 18.63 23.28
CA ALA A 378 -1.20 17.70 22.30
C ALA A 378 -0.42 16.57 23.00
N ALA A 379 0.40 16.88 24.00
CA ALA A 379 1.15 15.89 24.78
C ALA A 379 0.22 14.91 25.50
N GLN A 380 -0.85 15.39 26.15
CA GLN A 380 -1.85 14.52 26.80
C GLN A 380 -2.52 13.56 25.80
N LEU A 381 -2.82 14.05 24.59
CA LEU A 381 -3.36 13.21 23.53
C LEU A 381 -2.34 12.16 23.08
N TYR A 382 -1.07 12.52 22.85
CA TYR A 382 -0.02 11.56 22.50
C TYR A 382 0.19 10.52 23.61
N GLU A 383 0.19 10.90 24.88
CA GLU A 383 0.24 9.96 26.00
C GLU A 383 -0.93 8.96 25.94
N SER A 384 -2.14 9.46 25.65
CA SER A 384 -3.31 8.61 25.53
C SER A 384 -3.23 7.65 24.34
N VAL A 385 -2.64 8.09 23.21
CA VAL A 385 -2.36 7.23 22.06
C VAL A 385 -1.39 6.12 22.43
N LEU A 386 -0.30 6.46 23.15
CA LEU A 386 0.74 5.51 23.53
C LEU A 386 0.31 4.49 24.59
N ARG A 387 -0.79 4.73 25.33
CA ARG A 387 -1.42 3.72 26.20
C ARG A 387 -2.08 2.62 25.38
N ASP A 388 -2.70 2.96 24.25
CA ASP A 388 -3.43 1.99 23.38
C ASP A 388 -2.50 1.39 22.31
N ASN A 389 -1.62 2.21 21.73
CA ASN A 389 -0.61 1.80 20.77
C ASN A 389 0.79 2.28 21.21
N PRO A 390 1.51 1.49 22.02
CA PRO A 390 2.82 1.88 22.55
C PRO A 390 3.91 2.10 21.49
N PHE A 391 3.65 1.71 20.26
CA PHE A 391 4.62 1.72 19.16
C PHE A 391 4.28 2.73 18.07
N GLU A 392 3.37 3.70 18.33
CA GLU A 392 3.01 4.72 17.36
C GLU A 392 4.14 5.74 17.16
N PRO A 393 4.85 5.73 16.01
CA PRO A 393 6.07 6.50 15.85
C PRO A 393 5.86 8.01 15.92
N VAL A 394 4.75 8.52 15.40
CA VAL A 394 4.44 9.97 15.42
C VAL A 394 4.21 10.43 16.86
N ALA A 395 3.47 9.64 17.65
CA ALA A 395 3.24 9.98 19.07
C ALA A 395 4.54 9.91 19.89
N LEU A 396 5.38 8.90 19.65
CA LEU A 396 6.68 8.76 20.32
C LEU A 396 7.59 9.95 20.03
N VAL A 397 7.75 10.35 18.76
CA VAL A 397 8.63 11.46 18.38
C VAL A 397 8.11 12.78 18.92
N ASN A 398 6.83 13.07 18.76
CA ASN A 398 6.25 14.37 19.13
C ASN A 398 6.17 14.55 20.65
N LEU A 399 5.79 13.50 21.40
CA LEU A 399 5.80 13.56 22.87
C LEU A 399 7.24 13.74 23.39
N GLY A 400 8.21 13.00 22.83
CA GLY A 400 9.61 13.18 23.17
C GLY A 400 10.09 14.61 22.93
N THR A 401 9.71 15.22 21.81
CA THR A 401 10.03 16.60 21.47
C THR A 401 9.39 17.60 22.48
N HIS A 402 8.17 17.33 22.89
CA HIS A 402 7.49 18.13 23.91
C HIS A 402 8.23 18.04 25.28
N LEU A 403 8.55 16.82 25.71
CA LEU A 403 9.25 16.60 26.98
C LEU A 403 10.65 17.26 27.01
N ALA A 404 11.37 17.17 25.88
CA ALA A 404 12.68 17.84 25.76
C ALA A 404 12.59 19.36 25.91
N ARG A 405 11.54 20.00 25.36
CA ARG A 405 11.29 21.44 25.56
C ARG A 405 11.01 21.81 27.00
N LEU A 406 10.52 20.88 27.82
CA LEU A 406 10.31 21.01 29.25
C LEU A 406 11.57 20.65 30.08
N GLY A 407 12.70 20.35 29.43
CA GLY A 407 13.94 19.92 30.11
C GLY A 407 13.94 18.46 30.56
N ARG A 408 12.91 17.65 30.25
CA ARG A 408 12.78 16.24 30.64
C ARG A 408 13.54 15.34 29.67
N TYR A 409 14.83 15.56 29.51
CA TYR A 409 15.66 14.94 28.46
C TYR A 409 15.75 13.42 28.58
N THR A 410 15.79 12.87 29.80
CA THR A 410 15.85 11.41 30.00
C THR A 410 14.62 10.72 29.43
N GLU A 411 13.42 11.23 29.71
CA GLU A 411 12.16 10.67 29.23
C GLU A 411 12.01 10.89 27.73
N ALA A 412 12.39 12.07 27.23
CA ALA A 412 12.42 12.34 25.80
C ALA A 412 13.30 11.32 25.05
N GLY A 413 14.49 11.06 25.57
CA GLY A 413 15.44 10.10 25.02
C GLY A 413 14.85 8.68 24.94
N GLN A 414 14.17 8.23 26.01
CA GLN A 414 13.51 6.92 26.01
C GLN A 414 12.43 6.79 24.95
N LEU A 415 11.65 7.85 24.71
CA LEU A 415 10.62 7.85 23.66
C LEU A 415 11.24 7.81 22.26
N TRP A 416 12.28 8.57 22.00
CA TRP A 416 12.96 8.56 20.71
C TRP A 416 13.70 7.24 20.46
N ASP A 417 14.33 6.63 21.49
CA ASP A 417 14.89 5.27 21.37
C ASP A 417 13.82 4.25 20.98
N ARG A 418 12.63 4.31 21.62
CA ARG A 418 11.50 3.47 21.24
C ARG A 418 11.03 3.76 19.81
N ALA A 419 10.99 5.02 19.38
CA ALA A 419 10.63 5.38 18.01
C ALA A 419 11.60 4.74 17.00
N LEU A 420 12.91 4.75 17.28
CA LEU A 420 13.91 4.12 16.40
C LEU A 420 13.82 2.58 16.37
N LEU A 421 13.27 1.95 17.41
CA LEU A 421 12.95 0.51 17.37
C LEU A 421 11.75 0.23 16.46
N THR A 422 10.83 1.17 16.27
CA THR A 422 9.73 1.01 15.32
C THR A 422 10.19 1.22 13.88
N ASN A 423 11.04 2.22 13.66
CA ASN A 423 11.64 2.53 12.36
C ASN A 423 12.96 3.27 12.55
N PRO A 424 14.12 2.66 12.24
CA PRO A 424 15.44 3.26 12.43
C PRO A 424 15.71 4.46 11.50
N ALA A 425 14.86 4.67 10.50
CA ALA A 425 15.01 5.76 9.54
C ALA A 425 14.26 7.05 9.93
N LEU A 426 13.73 7.16 11.14
CA LEU A 426 13.10 8.37 11.66
C LEU A 426 14.16 9.45 11.95
N GLU A 427 14.49 10.27 10.96
CA GLU A 427 15.56 11.27 11.02
C GLU A 427 15.38 12.23 12.19
N GLU A 428 14.15 12.67 12.49
CA GLU A 428 13.87 13.59 13.58
C GLU A 428 14.25 12.98 14.93
N ALA A 429 13.91 11.71 15.18
CA ALA A 429 14.30 11.01 16.40
C ALA A 429 15.83 10.89 16.54
N VAL A 430 16.52 10.56 15.42
CA VAL A 430 17.99 10.49 15.38
C VAL A 430 18.62 11.83 15.74
N LEU A 431 18.16 12.91 15.09
CA LEU A 431 18.73 14.25 15.31
C LEU A 431 18.46 14.76 16.74
N ASN A 432 17.27 14.53 17.26
CA ASN A 432 16.91 14.91 18.63
C ASN A 432 17.72 14.13 19.67
N LEU A 433 17.87 12.82 19.49
CA LEU A 433 18.74 12.01 20.37
C LEU A 433 20.20 12.45 20.31
N ALA A 434 20.71 12.78 19.14
CA ALA A 434 22.10 13.26 18.99
C ALA A 434 22.38 14.55 19.76
N GLN A 435 21.37 15.39 20.02
CA GLN A 435 21.52 16.63 20.79
C GLN A 435 21.65 16.41 22.30
N ILE A 436 21.09 15.33 22.83
CA ILE A 436 21.03 15.03 24.26
C ILE A 436 22.00 13.93 24.71
N ARG A 437 22.58 13.18 23.76
CA ARG A 437 23.57 12.12 24.04
C ARG A 437 24.98 12.68 24.19
N SER A 438 25.88 11.88 24.80
CA SER A 438 27.28 12.19 24.77
C SER A 438 27.82 12.37 23.36
N PRO A 439 28.86 13.18 23.11
CA PRO A 439 29.43 13.32 21.76
C PRO A 439 29.84 11.99 21.13
N LYS A 440 30.31 11.03 21.94
CA LYS A 440 30.65 9.67 21.48
C LYS A 440 29.42 8.91 20.99
N ASP A 441 28.35 8.89 21.77
CA ASP A 441 27.14 8.17 21.47
C ASP A 441 26.36 8.81 20.28
N ALA A 442 26.33 10.14 20.24
CA ALA A 442 25.78 10.92 19.16
C ALA A 442 26.49 10.62 17.83
N ARG A 443 27.82 10.50 17.85
CA ARG A 443 28.60 10.12 16.65
C ARG A 443 28.24 8.73 16.16
N VAL A 444 28.15 7.74 17.05
CA VAL A 444 27.75 6.37 16.70
C VAL A 444 26.34 6.37 16.08
N LEU A 445 25.39 7.04 16.72
CA LEU A 445 24.00 7.14 16.27
C LEU A 445 23.90 7.77 14.86
N LEU A 446 24.54 8.92 14.66
CA LEU A 446 24.53 9.62 13.36
C LEU A 446 25.24 8.84 12.28
N SER A 447 26.35 8.17 12.58
CA SER A 447 27.08 7.33 11.63
C SER A 447 26.21 6.15 11.18
N ARG A 448 25.54 5.46 12.11
CA ARG A 448 24.62 4.37 11.81
C ARG A 448 23.42 4.83 10.96
N TYR A 449 22.87 6.01 11.27
CA TYR A 449 21.82 6.59 10.44
C TYR A 449 22.30 6.92 9.03
N LEU A 450 23.53 7.42 8.86
CA LEU A 450 24.13 7.71 7.57
C LEU A 450 24.42 6.44 6.73
N GLU A 451 24.53 5.27 7.35
CA GLU A 451 24.52 3.99 6.62
C GLU A 451 23.15 3.69 6.01
N LEU A 452 22.07 4.10 6.72
CA LEU A 452 20.71 4.00 6.19
C LEU A 452 20.41 5.10 5.17
N ASN A 453 20.82 6.33 5.43
CA ASN A 453 20.55 7.48 4.56
C ASN A 453 21.82 8.29 4.31
N PRO A 454 22.71 7.82 3.42
CA PRO A 454 24.01 8.45 3.21
C PRO A 454 23.96 9.88 2.68
N VAL A 455 22.82 10.33 2.14
CA VAL A 455 22.65 11.68 1.58
C VAL A 455 22.00 12.68 2.54
N SER A 456 21.62 12.28 3.75
CA SER A 456 21.03 13.21 4.71
C SER A 456 21.97 14.38 5.04
N ARG A 457 21.62 15.57 4.57
CA ARG A 457 22.37 16.80 4.85
C ARG A 457 22.35 17.15 6.33
N LYS A 458 21.21 16.95 7.00
CA LYS A 458 21.03 17.25 8.43
C LYS A 458 21.90 16.37 9.31
N ALA A 459 21.92 15.05 9.07
CA ALA A 459 22.73 14.13 9.83
C ALA A 459 24.23 14.35 9.58
N ARG A 460 24.63 14.62 8.32
CA ARG A 460 26.04 14.99 8.01
C ARG A 460 26.46 16.28 8.73
N ALA A 461 25.62 17.31 8.69
CA ALA A 461 25.90 18.57 9.39
C ALA A 461 25.97 18.40 10.91
N ALA A 462 25.09 17.57 11.50
CA ALA A 462 25.15 17.25 12.92
C ALA A 462 26.44 16.50 13.28
N LEU A 463 26.83 15.51 12.47
CA LEU A 463 28.05 14.73 12.67
C LEU A 463 29.31 15.61 12.56
N ALA A 464 29.35 16.54 11.60
CA ALA A 464 30.48 17.48 11.42
C ALA A 464 30.69 18.40 12.63
N LYS A 465 29.61 18.84 13.29
CA LYS A 465 29.68 19.65 14.51
C LYS A 465 30.27 18.92 15.72
N LEU A 466 30.19 17.59 15.74
CA LEU A 466 30.79 16.77 16.82
C LEU A 466 32.29 16.53 16.61
N GLY A 467 32.85 16.90 15.45
CA GLY A 467 34.27 16.76 15.14
C GLY A 467 35.08 18.04 15.37
N GLN A 468 34.39 19.13 15.71
CA GLN A 468 35.01 20.41 16.13
C GLN A 468 35.05 20.47 17.64
#